data_8df9993a5831536ba8e4f832783c385a
#
_entry.id   8df9993a5831536ba8e4f832783c385a
#
_cell.length_a   1.000
_cell.length_b   1.000
_cell.length_c   1.000
_cell.angle_alpha   90.00
_cell.angle_beta   90.00
_cell.angle_gamma   90.00
#
_symmetry.space_group_name_H-M   'P 1'
#
loop_
_entity.id
_entity.type
_entity.pdbx_description
1 polymer ?
#
loop_
_entity_poly.entity_id
_entity_poly.type
_entity_poly.pdbx_seq_one_letter_code
_entity_poly.pdbx_strand_id
1 'polypeptide(L)'
;MQVIGIYKDKLSSKVACLSLDRKLFHLDFLEKSEDRLELKQIYTKHVTKKNSISVTGIDGQNILIRQMSTPIKKRSALQKITPFQLESLLPYSSEQAIVKPTFDRKGEKTIGTFFSVSYQALEEHIRSYNDVGIDPEWVSCTPVALQRFGEITAPSHSSYIIFYFGEESTQLVS
;
A
#
# COMPACT_ATOMS: atom_id res chain seq x y z
N MET A 1 1.68 -18.40 9.62
CA MET A 1 1.83 -16.93 9.61
C MET A 1 0.51 -16.35 9.15
N GLN A 2 -0.04 -15.40 9.89
CA GLN A 2 -1.25 -14.68 9.50
C GLN A 2 -0.90 -13.26 9.06
N VAL A 3 -1.61 -12.76 8.06
CA VAL A 3 -1.53 -11.36 7.62
C VAL A 3 -2.92 -10.78 7.73
N ILE A 4 -3.04 -9.70 8.48
CA ILE A 4 -4.30 -8.99 8.69
C ILE A 4 -4.22 -7.70 7.91
N GLY A 5 -4.97 -7.63 6.83
CA GLY A 5 -5.14 -6.43 6.02
C GLY A 5 -6.30 -5.59 6.55
N ILE A 6 -6.06 -4.30 6.77
CA ILE A 6 -7.07 -3.36 7.23
C ILE A 6 -7.10 -2.20 6.25
N TYR A 7 -8.26 -1.98 5.65
CA TYR A 7 -8.54 -0.83 4.82
C TYR A 7 -9.64 0.01 5.46
N LYS A 8 -9.34 1.29 5.68
CA LYS A 8 -10.28 2.24 6.25
C LYS A 8 -10.76 3.19 5.16
N ASP A 9 -12.06 3.21 4.98
CA ASP A 9 -12.77 4.22 4.20
C ASP A 9 -13.37 5.27 5.14
N LYS A 10 -14.08 6.25 4.63
CA LYS A 10 -14.66 7.33 5.42
C LYS A 10 -15.68 6.85 6.44
N LEU A 11 -16.57 5.97 6.01
CA LEU A 11 -17.73 5.51 6.78
C LEU A 11 -17.52 4.11 7.36
N SER A 12 -16.53 3.36 6.91
CA SER A 12 -16.35 1.97 7.30
C SER A 12 -14.90 1.51 7.25
N SER A 13 -14.61 0.40 7.90
CA SER A 13 -13.33 -0.30 7.74
C SER A 13 -13.59 -1.72 7.28
N LYS A 14 -12.69 -2.24 6.46
CA LYS A 14 -12.71 -3.63 5.99
C LYS A 14 -11.49 -4.34 6.54
N VAL A 15 -11.70 -5.50 7.14
CA VAL A 15 -10.63 -6.31 7.74
C VAL A 15 -10.64 -7.67 7.08
N ALA A 16 -9.51 -8.04 6.52
CA ALA A 16 -9.31 -9.37 5.94
C ALA A 16 -8.15 -10.07 6.65
N CYS A 17 -8.30 -11.34 6.94
CA CYS A 17 -7.21 -12.17 7.44
C CYS A 17 -6.86 -13.25 6.43
N LEU A 18 -5.58 -13.32 6.13
CA LEU A 18 -5.01 -14.36 5.29
C LEU A 18 -4.04 -15.19 6.12
N SER A 19 -4.18 -16.50 6.09
CA SER A 19 -3.16 -17.42 6.58
C SER A 19 -2.34 -17.99 5.45
N LEU A 20 -1.05 -18.19 5.72
CA LEU A 20 -0.12 -18.86 4.80
C LEU A 20 0.20 -20.24 5.34
N ASP A 21 -0.24 -21.27 4.60
CA ASP A 21 0.15 -22.65 4.82
C ASP A 21 0.78 -23.25 3.56
N ARG A 22 2.00 -23.80 3.68
CA ARG A 22 2.72 -24.51 2.60
C ARG A 22 2.72 -23.79 1.24
N LYS A 23 2.86 -22.45 1.24
CA LYS A 23 2.84 -21.57 0.07
C LYS A 23 1.44 -21.27 -0.52
N LEU A 24 0.37 -21.70 0.13
CA LEU A 24 -0.99 -21.33 -0.23
C LEU A 24 -1.54 -20.31 0.76
N PHE A 25 -2.18 -19.29 0.22
CA PHE A 25 -2.91 -18.31 1.03
C PHE A 25 -4.37 -18.76 1.15
N HIS A 26 -4.87 -18.75 2.38
CA HIS A 26 -6.27 -18.99 2.69
C HIS A 26 -6.86 -17.72 3.27
N LEU A 27 -8.01 -17.33 2.76
CA LEU A 27 -8.79 -16.24 3.36
C LEU A 27 -9.55 -16.83 4.56
N ASP A 28 -9.10 -16.46 5.77
CA ASP A 28 -9.71 -16.97 7.00
C ASP A 28 -11.01 -16.23 7.32
N PHE A 29 -11.02 -14.89 7.13
CA PHE A 29 -12.22 -14.09 7.25
C PHE A 29 -12.12 -12.78 6.46
N LEU A 30 -13.28 -12.19 6.17
CA LEU A 30 -13.46 -10.84 5.65
C LEU A 30 -14.64 -10.23 6.37
N GLU A 31 -14.40 -9.20 7.18
CA GLU A 31 -15.41 -8.51 7.97
C GLU A 31 -15.40 -7.01 7.66
N LYS A 32 -16.57 -6.38 7.77
CA LYS A 32 -16.74 -4.93 7.67
C LYS A 32 -17.06 -4.39 9.03
N SER A 33 -16.49 -3.26 9.37
CA SER A 33 -16.77 -2.49 10.60
C SER A 33 -17.37 -1.15 10.21
N GLU A 34 -18.41 -0.75 10.89
CA GLU A 34 -19.10 0.54 10.70
C GLU A 34 -18.52 1.64 11.61
N ASP A 35 -17.82 1.27 12.67
CA ASP A 35 -17.22 2.20 13.60
C ASP A 35 -15.87 1.72 14.19
N ARG A 36 -15.24 2.61 14.97
CA ARG A 36 -13.91 2.35 15.56
C ARG A 36 -13.95 1.27 16.66
N LEU A 37 -15.04 1.15 17.39
CA LEU A 37 -15.16 0.19 18.47
C LEU A 37 -15.30 -1.22 17.91
N GLU A 38 -16.13 -1.38 16.90
CA GLU A 38 -16.31 -2.63 16.18
C GLU A 38 -15.02 -3.06 15.49
N LEU A 39 -14.29 -2.13 14.85
CA LEU A 39 -12.97 -2.39 14.27
C LEU A 39 -12.00 -2.97 15.31
N LYS A 40 -11.96 -2.36 16.51
CA LYS A 40 -11.14 -2.85 17.62
C LYS A 40 -11.54 -4.25 18.06
N GLN A 41 -12.84 -4.52 18.14
CA GLN A 41 -13.37 -5.84 18.52
C GLN A 41 -12.98 -6.92 17.50
N ILE A 42 -13.19 -6.66 16.21
CA ILE A 42 -12.80 -7.55 15.12
C ILE A 42 -11.28 -7.82 15.18
N TYR A 43 -10.47 -6.77 15.28
CA TYR A 43 -9.03 -6.91 15.37
C TYR A 43 -8.60 -7.74 16.59
N THR A 44 -9.09 -7.42 17.78
CA THR A 44 -8.73 -8.12 19.01
C THR A 44 -9.16 -9.59 19.00
N LYS A 45 -10.32 -9.89 18.43
CA LYS A 45 -10.85 -11.26 18.30
C LYS A 45 -9.96 -12.17 17.47
N HIS A 46 -9.38 -11.62 16.39
CA HIS A 46 -8.70 -12.42 15.38
C HIS A 46 -7.16 -12.36 15.45
N VAL A 47 -6.61 -11.32 16.12
CA VAL A 47 -5.15 -11.18 16.23
C VAL A 47 -4.60 -12.09 17.32
N THR A 48 -3.90 -13.13 16.91
CA THR A 48 -3.06 -13.92 17.82
C THR A 48 -1.65 -13.33 17.82
N LYS A 49 -1.27 -12.64 18.89
CA LYS A 49 -0.04 -11.84 19.05
C LYS A 49 1.29 -12.51 18.65
N LYS A 50 1.35 -13.81 18.42
CA LYS A 50 2.62 -14.52 18.22
C LYS A 50 3.06 -14.68 16.76
N ASN A 51 2.16 -14.60 15.77
CA ASN A 51 2.49 -14.88 14.36
C ASN A 51 1.63 -14.10 13.36
N SER A 52 1.13 -12.93 13.73
CA SER A 52 0.31 -12.09 12.85
C SER A 52 1.04 -10.79 12.52
N ILE A 53 0.92 -10.38 11.28
CA ILE A 53 1.42 -9.10 10.74
C ILE A 53 0.20 -8.27 10.37
N SER A 54 0.09 -7.04 10.88
CA SER A 54 -0.95 -6.10 10.46
C SER A 54 -0.45 -5.18 9.35
N VAL A 55 -1.26 -5.09 8.31
CA VAL A 55 -0.99 -4.28 7.11
C VAL A 55 -2.15 -3.32 6.91
N THR A 56 -1.85 -2.04 6.73
CA THR A 56 -2.86 -1.04 6.39
C THR A 56 -2.61 -0.46 5.00
N GLY A 57 -3.66 0.07 4.37
CA GLY A 57 -3.57 0.73 3.08
C GLY A 57 -3.87 2.22 3.22
N ILE A 58 -2.90 3.07 2.88
CA ILE A 58 -3.14 4.50 2.72
C ILE A 58 -3.81 4.76 1.37
N ASP A 59 -4.80 5.66 1.34
CA ASP A 59 -5.54 5.96 0.11
C ASP A 59 -4.64 6.57 -0.96
N GLY A 60 -4.92 6.23 -2.22
CA GLY A 60 -4.17 6.71 -3.38
C GLY A 60 -4.17 8.23 -3.54
N GLN A 61 -5.18 8.94 -3.04
CA GLN A 61 -5.19 10.41 -3.03
C GLN A 61 -4.10 11.04 -2.15
N ASN A 62 -3.61 10.31 -1.14
CA ASN A 62 -2.53 10.74 -0.24
C ASN A 62 -1.14 10.29 -0.73
N ILE A 63 -1.08 9.58 -1.85
CA ILE A 63 0.15 9.07 -2.44
C ILE A 63 0.42 9.76 -3.77
N LEU A 64 1.60 10.34 -3.89
CA LEU A 64 2.09 10.81 -5.17
C LEU A 64 2.84 9.69 -5.87
N ILE A 65 2.41 9.36 -7.09
CA ILE A 65 3.06 8.35 -7.93
C ILE A 65 3.68 9.06 -9.14
N ARG A 66 4.98 8.85 -9.37
CA ARG A 66 5.69 9.40 -10.52
C ARG A 66 6.52 8.31 -11.18
N GLN A 67 6.59 8.38 -12.51
CA GLN A 67 7.47 7.50 -13.29
C GLN A 67 8.55 8.32 -13.97
N MET A 68 9.74 7.74 -13.99
CA MET A 68 10.90 8.31 -14.68
C MET A 68 11.62 7.23 -15.46
N SER A 69 12.02 7.57 -16.68
CA SER A 69 12.86 6.71 -17.49
C SER A 69 14.31 7.22 -17.45
N THR A 70 15.25 6.32 -17.21
CA THR A 70 16.67 6.66 -17.11
C THR A 70 17.53 5.61 -17.80
N PRO A 71 18.67 5.98 -18.42
CA PRO A 71 19.64 5.04 -18.96
C PRO A 71 20.47 4.35 -17.87
N ILE A 72 20.38 4.81 -16.62
CA ILE A 72 21.15 4.24 -15.51
C ILE A 72 20.61 2.86 -15.16
N LYS A 73 21.50 1.85 -15.24
CA LYS A 73 21.13 0.44 -14.99
C LYS A 73 21.42 -0.01 -13.56
N LYS A 74 22.31 0.69 -12.84
CA LYS A 74 22.76 0.31 -11.50
C LYS A 74 21.81 0.84 -10.43
N ARG A 75 21.10 -0.09 -9.73
CA ARG A 75 20.10 0.26 -8.70
C ARG A 75 20.63 1.17 -7.60
N SER A 76 21.87 0.93 -7.13
CA SER A 76 22.49 1.78 -6.10
C SER A 76 22.78 3.21 -6.57
N ALA A 77 23.07 3.41 -7.86
CA ALA A 77 23.23 4.75 -8.43
C ALA A 77 21.87 5.45 -8.55
N LEU A 78 20.83 4.72 -8.99
CA LEU A 78 19.47 5.23 -9.06
C LEU A 78 18.97 5.71 -7.69
N GLN A 79 19.18 4.91 -6.66
CA GLN A 79 18.76 5.29 -5.29
C GLN A 79 19.41 6.60 -4.80
N LYS A 80 20.67 6.86 -5.20
CA LYS A 80 21.39 8.08 -4.80
C LYS A 80 20.88 9.33 -5.51
N ILE A 81 20.49 9.22 -6.79
CA ILE A 81 20.04 10.38 -7.57
C ILE A 81 18.55 10.66 -7.42
N THR A 82 17.78 9.66 -7.01
CA THR A 82 16.33 9.75 -6.88
C THR A 82 15.86 10.96 -6.07
N PRO A 83 16.38 11.26 -4.86
CA PRO A 83 15.91 12.40 -4.08
C PRO A 83 16.03 13.72 -4.85
N PHE A 84 17.16 13.94 -5.53
CA PHE A 84 17.41 15.19 -6.28
C PHE A 84 16.50 15.32 -7.51
N GLN A 85 16.23 14.20 -8.20
CA GLN A 85 15.36 14.23 -9.38
C GLN A 85 13.89 14.37 -9.03
N LEU A 86 13.49 13.89 -7.87
CA LEU A 86 12.11 13.99 -7.40
C LEU A 86 11.79 15.33 -6.76
N GLU A 87 12.75 16.08 -6.28
CA GLU A 87 12.53 17.32 -5.55
C GLU A 87 11.66 18.32 -6.32
N SER A 88 11.87 18.43 -7.64
CA SER A 88 11.04 19.27 -8.51
C SER A 88 9.65 18.69 -8.83
N LEU A 89 9.42 17.42 -8.53
CA LEU A 89 8.17 16.69 -8.82
C LEU A 89 7.30 16.52 -7.58
N LEU A 90 7.84 16.82 -6.40
CA LEU A 90 7.11 16.72 -5.13
C LEU A 90 6.44 18.06 -4.80
N PRO A 91 5.21 18.07 -4.28
CA PRO A 91 4.53 19.27 -3.82
C PRO A 91 5.02 19.70 -2.41
N TYR A 92 5.98 19.00 -1.84
CA TYR A 92 6.56 19.23 -0.51
C TYR A 92 8.06 18.92 -0.56
N SER A 93 8.82 19.42 0.43
CA SER A 93 10.25 19.12 0.53
C SER A 93 10.52 17.62 0.62
N SER A 94 11.57 17.15 -0.04
CA SER A 94 12.01 15.76 0.04
C SER A 94 12.31 15.29 1.47
N GLU A 95 12.70 16.25 2.35
CA GLU A 95 12.93 16.01 3.78
C GLU A 95 11.62 15.74 4.56
N GLN A 96 10.48 16.16 4.01
CA GLN A 96 9.15 16.00 4.60
C GLN A 96 8.39 14.80 4.01
N ALA A 97 9.07 13.94 3.27
CA ALA A 97 8.45 12.84 2.56
C ALA A 97 9.18 11.51 2.74
N ILE A 98 8.41 10.45 2.73
CA ILE A 98 8.92 9.10 2.51
C ILE A 98 8.75 8.77 1.04
N VAL A 99 9.86 8.42 0.38
CA VAL A 99 9.86 8.00 -1.02
C VAL A 99 10.32 6.54 -1.11
N LYS A 100 9.51 5.70 -1.75
CA LYS A 100 9.83 4.29 -2.02
C LYS A 100 9.88 4.07 -3.52
N PRO A 101 11.06 3.78 -4.09
CA PRO A 101 11.18 3.49 -5.50
C PRO A 101 11.02 2.00 -5.81
N THR A 102 10.40 1.71 -6.95
CA THR A 102 10.53 0.43 -7.65
C THR A 102 11.23 0.66 -8.99
N PHE A 103 11.99 -0.32 -9.47
CA PHE A 103 12.73 -0.19 -10.71
C PHE A 103 12.51 -1.42 -11.58
N ASP A 104 12.00 -1.17 -12.79
CA ASP A 104 11.78 -2.19 -13.81
C ASP A 104 12.67 -1.95 -15.02
N ARG A 105 13.24 -3.02 -15.55
CA ARG A 105 14.09 -2.96 -16.72
C ARG A 105 13.26 -3.17 -17.98
N LYS A 106 13.26 -2.18 -18.90
CA LYS A 106 12.64 -2.30 -20.22
C LYS A 106 13.68 -2.04 -21.30
N GLY A 107 14.26 -3.13 -21.84
CA GLY A 107 15.34 -3.05 -22.81
C GLY A 107 16.58 -2.35 -22.26
N GLU A 108 17.02 -1.25 -22.89
CA GLU A 108 18.18 -0.47 -22.48
C GLU A 108 17.88 0.58 -21.41
N LYS A 109 16.61 0.83 -21.11
CA LYS A 109 16.18 1.83 -20.14
C LYS A 109 15.71 1.16 -18.84
N THR A 110 15.87 1.88 -17.75
CA THR A 110 15.27 1.53 -16.47
C THR A 110 14.12 2.50 -16.22
N ILE A 111 12.94 1.96 -15.92
CA ILE A 111 11.77 2.74 -15.48
C ILE A 111 11.75 2.68 -13.97
N GLY A 112 11.83 3.84 -13.32
CA GLY A 112 11.62 3.99 -11.90
C GLY A 112 10.19 4.46 -11.65
N THR A 113 9.44 3.74 -10.84
CA THR A 113 8.16 4.18 -10.28
C THR A 113 8.38 4.57 -8.83
N PHE A 114 8.03 5.79 -8.47
CA PHE A 114 8.26 6.38 -7.17
C PHE A 114 6.93 6.64 -6.49
N PHE A 115 6.79 6.07 -5.31
CA PHE A 115 5.66 6.28 -4.41
C PHE A 115 6.10 7.23 -3.31
N SER A 116 5.44 8.36 -3.18
CA SER A 116 5.78 9.36 -2.18
C SER A 116 4.55 9.71 -1.33
N VAL A 117 4.78 9.83 -0.03
CA VAL A 117 3.80 10.29 0.96
C VAL A 117 4.47 11.27 1.90
N SER A 118 3.78 12.34 2.30
CA SER A 118 4.30 13.25 3.32
C SER A 118 4.34 12.55 4.69
N TYR A 119 5.32 12.94 5.54
CA TYR A 119 5.38 12.44 6.92
C TYR A 119 4.10 12.73 7.68
N GLN A 120 3.51 13.91 7.48
CA GLN A 120 2.26 14.28 8.13
C GLN A 120 1.12 13.31 7.76
N ALA A 121 0.90 13.06 6.47
CA ALA A 121 -0.18 12.17 6.03
C ALA A 121 0.03 10.73 6.51
N LEU A 122 1.28 10.25 6.54
CA LEU A 122 1.59 8.93 7.07
C LEU A 122 1.39 8.86 8.59
N GLU A 123 1.81 9.88 9.33
CA GLU A 123 1.63 9.96 10.78
C GLU A 123 0.14 9.99 11.15
N GLU A 124 -0.66 10.81 10.48
CA GLU A 124 -2.11 10.87 10.68
C GLU A 124 -2.77 9.51 10.39
N HIS A 125 -2.34 8.85 9.31
CA HIS A 125 -2.80 7.50 8.98
C HIS A 125 -2.49 6.51 10.10
N ILE A 126 -1.25 6.39 10.54
CA ILE A 126 -0.83 5.46 11.61
C ILE A 126 -1.55 5.80 12.92
N ARG A 127 -1.61 7.08 13.31
CA ARG A 127 -2.30 7.53 14.51
C ARG A 127 -3.76 7.11 14.53
N SER A 128 -4.44 7.17 13.39
CA SER A 128 -5.85 6.78 13.28
C SER A 128 -6.12 5.31 13.63
N TYR A 129 -5.12 4.44 13.50
CA TYR A 129 -5.16 3.04 13.91
C TYR A 129 -4.69 2.86 15.36
N ASN A 130 -3.64 3.57 15.76
CA ASN A 130 -3.15 3.52 17.15
C ASN A 130 -4.22 3.96 18.15
N ASP A 131 -5.06 4.93 17.80
CA ASP A 131 -6.19 5.41 18.62
C ASP A 131 -7.21 4.30 18.94
N VAL A 132 -7.27 3.25 18.15
CA VAL A 132 -8.12 2.08 18.38
C VAL A 132 -7.34 0.85 18.87
N GLY A 133 -6.05 1.03 19.16
CA GLY A 133 -5.17 -0.02 19.70
C GLY A 133 -4.63 -0.98 18.64
N ILE A 134 -4.59 -0.55 17.39
CA ILE A 134 -4.00 -1.27 16.28
C ILE A 134 -2.67 -0.61 15.92
N ASP A 135 -1.57 -1.36 15.99
CA ASP A 135 -0.24 -0.89 15.59
C ASP A 135 0.16 -1.60 14.28
N PRO A 136 0.02 -0.94 13.12
CA PRO A 136 0.32 -1.56 11.84
C PRO A 136 1.83 -1.69 11.64
N GLU A 137 2.32 -2.92 11.43
CA GLU A 137 3.73 -3.17 11.10
C GLU A 137 4.08 -2.74 9.68
N TRP A 138 3.08 -2.72 8.78
CA TRP A 138 3.29 -2.36 7.39
C TRP A 138 2.20 -1.41 6.91
N VAL A 139 2.63 -0.37 6.20
CA VAL A 139 1.73 0.52 5.48
C VAL A 139 2.00 0.37 3.98
N SER A 140 0.98 -0.05 3.24
CA SER A 140 0.98 -0.12 1.78
C SER A 140 0.12 1.03 1.22
N CYS A 141 -0.07 1.08 -0.07
CA CYS A 141 -1.03 2.00 -0.69
C CYS A 141 -2.04 1.24 -1.56
N THR A 142 -3.23 1.79 -1.68
CA THR A 142 -4.32 1.17 -2.43
C THR A 142 -3.95 0.83 -3.87
N PRO A 143 -3.28 1.68 -4.66
CA PRO A 143 -2.86 1.33 -6.02
C PRO A 143 -1.97 0.09 -6.11
N VAL A 144 -1.01 -0.07 -5.18
CA VAL A 144 -0.14 -1.25 -5.14
C VAL A 144 -0.92 -2.51 -4.77
N ALA A 145 -1.84 -2.41 -3.81
CA ALA A 145 -2.69 -3.53 -3.43
C ALA A 145 -3.59 -3.98 -4.60
N LEU A 146 -4.18 -3.04 -5.33
CA LEU A 146 -5.00 -3.33 -6.52
C LEU A 146 -4.18 -3.95 -7.64
N GLN A 147 -2.96 -3.45 -7.90
CA GLN A 147 -2.06 -4.05 -8.88
C GLN A 147 -1.77 -5.52 -8.53
N ARG A 148 -1.41 -5.81 -7.28
CA ARG A 148 -1.15 -7.16 -6.81
C ARG A 148 -2.38 -8.06 -6.88
N PHE A 149 -3.55 -7.53 -6.58
CA PHE A 149 -4.81 -8.25 -6.76
C PHE A 149 -5.03 -8.63 -8.22
N GLY A 150 -4.81 -7.71 -9.16
CA GLY A 150 -4.90 -7.98 -10.60
C GLY A 150 -3.92 -9.06 -11.07
N GLU A 151 -2.67 -8.99 -10.62
CA GLU A 151 -1.65 -10.01 -10.95
C GLU A 151 -2.03 -11.43 -10.46
N ILE A 152 -2.73 -11.52 -9.33
CA ILE A 152 -3.16 -12.81 -8.76
C ILE A 152 -4.44 -13.32 -9.45
N THR A 153 -5.38 -12.44 -9.75
CA THR A 153 -6.71 -12.83 -10.24
C THR A 153 -6.77 -13.00 -11.76
N ALA A 154 -5.88 -12.34 -12.50
CA ALA A 154 -5.84 -12.39 -13.96
C ALA A 154 -4.45 -12.79 -14.52
N PRO A 155 -3.80 -13.85 -14.04
CA PRO A 155 -2.42 -14.20 -14.41
C PRO A 155 -2.23 -14.56 -15.89
N SER A 156 -3.28 -14.97 -16.58
CA SER A 156 -3.26 -15.37 -17.99
C SER A 156 -3.44 -14.20 -18.97
N HIS A 157 -3.73 -13.00 -18.48
CA HIS A 157 -3.97 -11.84 -19.33
C HIS A 157 -2.69 -11.01 -19.45
N SER A 158 -2.36 -10.63 -20.66
CA SER A 158 -1.21 -9.74 -20.93
C SER A 158 -1.47 -8.29 -20.50
N SER A 159 -2.73 -7.90 -20.36
CA SER A 159 -3.16 -6.55 -19.96
C SER A 159 -4.48 -6.61 -19.23
N TYR A 160 -4.61 -5.83 -18.16
CA TYR A 160 -5.87 -5.63 -17.44
C TYR A 160 -5.96 -4.19 -16.94
N ILE A 161 -7.18 -3.75 -16.71
CA ILE A 161 -7.45 -2.46 -16.06
C ILE A 161 -8.39 -2.73 -14.89
N ILE A 162 -8.02 -2.23 -13.72
CA ILE A 162 -8.85 -2.29 -12.52
C ILE A 162 -9.41 -0.91 -12.26
N PHE A 163 -10.74 -0.82 -12.22
CA PHE A 163 -11.46 0.34 -11.70
C PHE A 163 -11.89 0.04 -10.29
N TYR A 164 -11.39 0.80 -9.34
CA TYR A 164 -11.78 0.74 -7.95
C TYR A 164 -12.62 1.97 -7.60
N PHE A 165 -13.86 1.74 -7.17
CA PHE A 165 -14.78 2.78 -6.73
C PHE A 165 -14.81 2.78 -5.21
N GLY A 166 -14.03 3.65 -4.59
CA GLY A 166 -14.08 3.92 -3.16
C GLY A 166 -15.14 4.97 -2.81
N GLU A 167 -15.35 5.20 -1.52
CA GLU A 167 -16.32 6.19 -1.05
C GLU A 167 -15.89 7.63 -1.37
N GLU A 168 -14.59 7.91 -1.35
CA GLU A 168 -14.04 9.27 -1.57
C GLU A 168 -13.29 9.41 -2.88
N SER A 169 -12.80 8.32 -3.45
CA SER A 169 -11.97 8.36 -4.65
C SER A 169 -12.21 7.19 -5.57
N THR A 170 -12.05 7.42 -6.86
CA THR A 170 -11.98 6.35 -7.87
C THR A 170 -10.54 6.19 -8.32
N GLN A 171 -10.06 4.96 -8.34
CA GLN A 171 -8.70 4.64 -8.75
C GLN A 171 -8.72 3.73 -9.98
N LEU A 172 -7.80 4.00 -10.89
CA LEU A 172 -7.58 3.19 -12.08
C LEU A 172 -6.14 2.68 -12.04
N VAL A 173 -5.99 1.36 -12.15
CA VAL A 173 -4.69 0.67 -12.13
C VAL A 173 -4.60 -0.26 -13.34
N SER A 174 -3.47 -0.21 -14.04
CA SER A 174 -3.20 -1.03 -15.23
C SER A 174 -1.80 -1.64 -15.18
#